data_ad92ad419a9365372814e095cfb2b92e
#
_entry.id   ad92ad419a9365372814e095cfb2b92e
#
_cell.length_a   1.000
_cell.length_b   1.000
_cell.length_c   1.000
_cell.angle_alpha   90.00
_cell.angle_beta   90.00
_cell.angle_gamma   90.00
#
_symmetry.space_group_name_H-M   'P 1'
#
loop_
_entity.id
_entity.type
_entity.pdbx_description
1 polymer ?
#
loop_
_entity_poly.entity_id
_entity_poly.type
_entity_poly.pdbx_seq_one_letter_code
_entity_poly.pdbx_strand_id
1 'polypeptide(L)'
;RPRGEPDRRDHRQPDGTRRRKRGASLDPAGYDAGKKTAGRKRHVLVDTLGLLLSVFVHPADIQDRDGAIPLLRQARRLFPFIERIFADGAYRGEKTANAAAATGAWKLEIVQRCDLRRFVVLPKRWIVERTLAWISRNRRLARDFERHAHTVAAFVRLAMIRLMLRRLAATP
;
A
#
# COMPACT_ATOMS: atom_id res chain seq x y z
N ARG A 1 -50.62 -22.34 -6.92
CA ARG A 1 -49.92 -21.05 -6.57
C ARG A 1 -48.42 -21.33 -6.53
N PRO A 2 -47.59 -20.72 -7.40
CA PRO A 2 -46.13 -20.86 -7.30
C PRO A 2 -45.61 -20.05 -6.12
N ARG A 3 -44.69 -20.64 -5.37
CA ARG A 3 -44.00 -20.00 -4.25
C ARG A 3 -43.01 -18.97 -4.79
N GLY A 4 -43.13 -17.74 -4.29
CA GLY A 4 -42.25 -16.63 -4.64
C GLY A 4 -40.79 -16.90 -4.30
N GLU A 5 -39.91 -16.59 -5.24
CA GLU A 5 -38.49 -16.52 -5.04
C GLU A 5 -38.15 -15.49 -3.94
N PRO A 6 -37.19 -15.78 -3.06
CA PRO A 6 -36.71 -14.78 -2.12
C PRO A 6 -35.98 -13.68 -2.88
N ASP A 7 -36.49 -12.46 -2.69
CA ASP A 7 -35.88 -11.20 -3.09
C ASP A 7 -34.39 -11.15 -2.72
N ARG A 8 -33.52 -11.26 -3.71
CA ARG A 8 -32.10 -11.01 -3.57
C ARG A 8 -31.93 -9.52 -3.32
N ARG A 9 -32.12 -9.10 -2.09
CA ARG A 9 -31.69 -7.77 -1.67
C ARG A 9 -30.20 -7.65 -1.89
N ASP A 10 -29.91 -6.91 -2.93
CA ASP A 10 -28.61 -6.41 -3.31
C ASP A 10 -27.99 -5.76 -2.06
N HIS A 11 -27.10 -6.49 -1.37
CA HIS A 11 -26.25 -5.94 -0.32
C HIS A 11 -25.19 -5.06 -0.98
N ARG A 12 -25.63 -4.00 -1.65
CA ARG A 12 -24.78 -2.85 -1.87
C ARG A 12 -24.40 -2.35 -0.50
N GLN A 13 -23.21 -2.67 -0.08
CA GLN A 13 -22.60 -1.96 1.04
C GLN A 13 -22.78 -0.47 0.75
N PRO A 14 -23.38 0.32 1.67
CA PRO A 14 -23.52 1.73 1.46
C PRO A 14 -22.13 2.27 1.19
N ASP A 15 -21.98 2.83 -0.01
CA ASP A 15 -20.83 3.61 -0.44
C ASP A 15 -20.44 4.46 0.75
N GLY A 16 -19.28 4.13 1.35
CA GLY A 16 -18.90 4.77 2.61
C GLY A 16 -18.74 6.25 2.33
N THR A 17 -19.84 6.96 2.51
CA THR A 17 -19.99 8.37 2.20
C THR A 17 -18.84 9.08 2.85
N ARG A 18 -17.86 9.37 2.02
CA ARG A 18 -16.69 10.16 2.36
C ARG A 18 -17.22 11.46 2.93
N ARG A 19 -17.19 11.56 4.26
CA ARG A 19 -17.56 12.79 4.93
C ARG A 19 -16.78 13.91 4.27
N ARG A 20 -17.44 14.76 3.49
CA ARG A 20 -16.82 15.89 2.81
C ARG A 20 -16.14 16.73 3.89
N LYS A 21 -14.85 16.56 4.03
CA LYS A 21 -14.03 17.38 4.91
C LYS A 21 -14.10 18.79 4.35
N ARG A 22 -14.77 19.70 5.04
CA ARG A 22 -14.87 21.12 4.64
C ARG A 22 -13.58 21.83 5.06
N GLY A 23 -12.99 22.62 4.15
CA GLY A 23 -11.83 23.47 4.43
C GLY A 23 -10.88 23.62 3.24
N ALA A 24 -10.22 24.76 3.14
CA ALA A 24 -9.46 25.24 1.98
C ALA A 24 -8.13 24.51 1.72
N SER A 25 -7.68 23.64 2.60
CA SER A 25 -6.39 22.93 2.45
C SER A 25 -6.55 21.44 2.68
N LEU A 26 -6.93 20.74 1.65
CA LEU A 26 -7.00 19.27 1.63
C LEU A 26 -6.14 18.75 0.51
N ASP A 27 -5.27 17.79 0.81
CA ASP A 27 -4.62 17.05 -0.26
C ASP A 27 -5.65 16.26 -1.07
N PRO A 28 -5.53 16.24 -2.39
CA PRO A 28 -6.48 15.57 -3.25
C PRO A 28 -6.57 14.09 -2.89
N ALA A 29 -7.76 13.55 -3.05
CA ALA A 29 -7.99 12.13 -3.03
C ALA A 29 -8.51 11.76 -4.40
N GLY A 30 -7.83 10.85 -5.05
CA GLY A 30 -8.18 10.39 -6.38
C GLY A 30 -9.22 9.26 -6.33
N TYR A 31 -9.57 8.77 -7.52
CA TYR A 31 -10.43 7.60 -7.72
C TYR A 31 -9.66 6.54 -8.49
N ASP A 32 -9.51 5.35 -7.93
CA ASP A 32 -8.95 4.18 -8.61
C ASP A 32 -10.06 3.49 -9.39
N ALA A 33 -10.07 3.65 -10.71
CA ALA A 33 -11.08 3.06 -11.58
C ALA A 33 -11.02 1.50 -11.60
N GLY A 34 -9.84 0.93 -11.43
CA GLY A 34 -9.65 -0.53 -11.38
C GLY A 34 -10.21 -1.17 -10.11
N LYS A 35 -10.02 -0.53 -8.98
CA LYS A 35 -10.53 -0.98 -7.68
C LYS A 35 -11.89 -0.36 -7.31
N LYS A 36 -12.40 0.57 -8.14
CA LYS A 36 -13.66 1.31 -7.91
C LYS A 36 -13.71 1.98 -6.54
N THR A 37 -12.59 2.51 -6.06
CA THR A 37 -12.46 3.11 -4.74
C THR A 37 -11.90 4.52 -4.81
N ALA A 38 -12.51 5.44 -4.05
CA ALA A 38 -12.00 6.78 -3.87
C ALA A 38 -11.10 6.85 -2.63
N GLY A 39 -10.00 7.58 -2.71
CA GLY A 39 -9.10 7.74 -1.57
C GLY A 39 -7.67 8.03 -1.96
N ARG A 40 -6.75 7.57 -1.12
CA ARG A 40 -5.31 7.66 -1.34
C ARG A 40 -4.68 6.28 -1.29
N LYS A 41 -3.72 6.05 -2.18
CA LYS A 41 -2.88 4.84 -2.18
C LYS A 41 -1.73 5.01 -1.21
N ARG A 42 -1.35 3.89 -0.58
CA ARG A 42 -0.23 3.81 0.36
C ARG A 42 0.77 2.81 -0.21
N HIS A 43 1.92 3.30 -0.64
CA HIS A 43 3.05 2.46 -1.03
C HIS A 43 3.95 2.27 0.18
N VAL A 44 4.32 1.05 0.46
CA VAL A 44 5.20 0.69 1.56
C VAL A 44 6.40 -0.08 1.02
N LEU A 45 7.58 0.28 1.48
CA LEU A 45 8.78 -0.52 1.34
C LEU A 45 9.06 -1.16 2.70
N VAL A 46 9.25 -2.47 2.71
CA VAL A 46 9.46 -3.26 3.93
C VAL A 46 10.68 -4.14 3.79
N ASP A 47 11.29 -4.50 4.91
CA ASP A 47 12.35 -5.51 4.95
C ASP A 47 11.79 -6.93 4.86
N THR A 48 12.65 -7.92 4.96
CA THR A 48 12.30 -9.35 4.92
C THR A 48 11.44 -9.80 6.10
N LEU A 49 11.44 -9.05 7.20
CA LEU A 49 10.61 -9.29 8.38
C LEU A 49 9.26 -8.53 8.32
N GLY A 50 9.04 -7.74 7.27
CA GLY A 50 7.86 -6.89 7.12
C GLY A 50 7.92 -5.60 7.92
N LEU A 51 9.09 -5.19 8.40
CA LEU A 51 9.27 -3.92 9.09
C LEU A 51 9.34 -2.78 8.08
N LEU A 52 8.71 -1.66 8.40
CA LEU A 52 8.60 -0.52 7.50
C LEU A 52 9.94 0.19 7.33
N LEU A 53 10.41 0.25 6.10
CA LEU A 53 11.57 1.07 5.71
C LEU A 53 11.12 2.45 5.20
N SER A 54 10.11 2.49 4.34
CA SER A 54 9.59 3.74 3.80
C SER A 54 8.11 3.65 3.47
N VAL A 55 7.42 4.79 3.47
CA VAL A 55 6.02 4.93 3.09
C VAL A 55 5.81 6.19 2.29
N PHE A 56 5.05 6.08 1.21
CA PHE A 56 4.59 7.19 0.38
C PHE A 56 3.08 7.11 0.16
N VAL A 57 2.41 8.24 0.24
CA VAL A 57 0.94 8.35 0.13
C VAL A 57 0.59 9.38 -0.92
N HIS A 58 -0.26 9.00 -1.86
CA HIS A 58 -0.69 9.85 -2.96
C HIS A 58 -2.17 9.60 -3.34
N PRO A 59 -2.79 10.47 -4.17
CA PRO A 59 -4.16 10.28 -4.68
C PRO A 59 -4.31 8.93 -5.41
N ALA A 60 -5.50 8.32 -5.33
CA ALA A 60 -5.73 6.97 -5.85
C ALA A 60 -5.78 6.89 -7.39
N ASP A 61 -5.94 8.01 -8.10
CA ASP A 61 -5.91 8.11 -9.56
C ASP A 61 -4.50 7.94 -10.16
N ILE A 62 -3.46 8.18 -9.37
CA ILE A 62 -2.07 7.95 -9.79
C ILE A 62 -1.82 6.44 -9.86
N GLN A 63 -1.17 5.98 -10.94
CA GLN A 63 -0.84 4.57 -11.12
C GLN A 63 0.23 4.11 -10.12
N ASP A 64 0.15 2.82 -9.73
CA ASP A 64 1.05 2.27 -8.71
C ASP A 64 2.53 2.39 -9.10
N ARG A 65 2.86 2.20 -10.39
CA ARG A 65 4.21 2.37 -10.93
C ARG A 65 4.75 3.81 -10.79
N ASP A 66 3.88 4.80 -10.96
CA ASP A 66 4.28 6.21 -10.84
C ASP A 66 4.44 6.61 -9.35
N GLY A 67 3.60 6.06 -8.46
CA GLY A 67 3.70 6.23 -7.02
C GLY A 67 4.92 5.56 -6.39
N ALA A 68 5.50 4.55 -7.04
CA ALA A 68 6.73 3.89 -6.57
C ALA A 68 7.96 4.80 -6.67
N ILE A 69 8.02 5.69 -7.68
CA ILE A 69 9.21 6.51 -7.95
C ILE A 69 9.59 7.40 -6.75
N PRO A 70 8.68 8.20 -6.17
CA PRO A 70 8.98 8.98 -4.98
C PRO A 70 9.38 8.12 -3.76
N LEU A 71 8.72 6.95 -3.60
CA LEU A 71 9.06 6.01 -2.53
C LEU A 71 10.52 5.52 -2.66
N LEU A 72 10.93 5.09 -3.85
CA LEU A 72 12.28 4.62 -4.13
C LEU A 72 13.33 5.70 -3.88
N ARG A 73 13.09 6.92 -4.37
CA ARG A 73 13.97 8.07 -4.15
C ARG A 73 14.14 8.41 -2.66
N GLN A 74 13.03 8.39 -1.90
CA GLN A 74 13.06 8.62 -0.45
C GLN A 74 13.83 7.52 0.27
N ALA A 75 13.57 6.26 -0.05
CA ALA A 75 14.19 5.12 0.59
C ALA A 75 15.69 5.04 0.30
N ARG A 76 16.13 5.41 -0.90
CA ARG A 76 17.55 5.43 -1.26
C ARG A 76 18.41 6.28 -0.34
N ARG A 77 17.88 7.43 0.08
CA ARG A 77 18.60 8.33 1.01
C ARG A 77 18.82 7.69 2.38
N LEU A 78 17.86 6.86 2.83
CA LEU A 78 17.88 6.27 4.17
C LEU A 78 18.57 4.90 4.19
N PHE A 79 18.48 4.14 3.10
CA PHE A 79 18.92 2.75 3.03
C PHE A 79 19.77 2.49 1.77
N PRO A 80 20.94 3.13 1.63
CA PRO A 80 21.79 3.02 0.45
C PRO A 80 22.34 1.62 0.20
N PHE A 81 22.34 0.76 1.22
CA PHE A 81 22.86 -0.61 1.21
C PHE A 81 21.88 -1.65 0.66
N ILE A 82 20.64 -1.28 0.33
CA ILE A 82 19.70 -2.20 -0.30
C ILE A 82 20.22 -2.56 -1.69
N GLU A 83 20.24 -3.85 -2.01
CA GLU A 83 20.68 -4.36 -3.32
C GLU A 83 19.48 -4.77 -4.18
N ARG A 84 18.45 -5.38 -3.59
CA ARG A 84 17.31 -5.95 -4.30
C ARG A 84 15.98 -5.50 -3.72
N ILE A 85 15.04 -5.19 -4.61
CA ILE A 85 13.67 -4.85 -4.25
C ILE A 85 12.75 -5.79 -5.02
N PHE A 86 11.85 -6.45 -4.29
CA PHE A 86 10.81 -7.29 -4.87
C PHE A 86 9.50 -6.49 -4.92
N ALA A 87 8.86 -6.47 -6.08
CA ALA A 87 7.58 -5.80 -6.27
C ALA A 87 6.60 -6.70 -7.04
N ASP A 88 5.31 -6.45 -6.89
CA ASP A 88 4.29 -7.17 -7.66
C ASP A 88 4.14 -6.62 -9.08
N GLY A 89 3.30 -7.28 -9.89
CA GLY A 89 3.09 -6.92 -11.29
C GLY A 89 2.56 -5.50 -11.53
N ALA A 90 1.94 -4.85 -10.54
CA ALA A 90 1.44 -3.48 -10.65
C ALA A 90 2.57 -2.45 -10.81
N TYR A 91 3.77 -2.80 -10.39
CA TYR A 91 4.98 -1.98 -10.51
C TYR A 91 5.79 -2.25 -11.78
N ARG A 92 5.28 -3.09 -12.67
CA ARG A 92 5.95 -3.41 -13.93
C ARG A 92 5.98 -2.19 -14.86
N GLY A 93 7.14 -1.94 -15.48
CA GLY A 93 7.31 -0.95 -16.53
C GLY A 93 8.69 -0.29 -16.48
N GLU A 94 9.09 0.25 -17.63
CA GLU A 94 10.40 0.89 -17.81
C GLU A 94 10.62 2.07 -16.86
N LYS A 95 9.59 2.87 -16.61
CA LYS A 95 9.69 4.02 -15.69
C LYS A 95 10.12 3.61 -14.28
N THR A 96 9.53 2.53 -13.75
CA THR A 96 9.87 2.03 -12.41
C THR A 96 11.25 1.38 -12.40
N ALA A 97 11.58 0.61 -13.44
CA ALA A 97 12.89 0.00 -13.61
C ALA A 97 13.99 1.07 -13.72
N ASN A 98 13.77 2.10 -14.54
CA ASN A 98 14.70 3.23 -14.69
C ASN A 98 14.84 4.03 -13.40
N ALA A 99 13.76 4.22 -12.65
CA ALA A 99 13.82 4.89 -11.35
C ALA A 99 14.62 4.09 -10.33
N ALA A 100 14.48 2.77 -10.32
CA ALA A 100 15.29 1.90 -9.47
C ALA A 100 16.76 1.92 -9.92
N ALA A 101 17.05 1.83 -11.22
CA ALA A 101 18.40 1.92 -11.77
C ALA A 101 19.07 3.27 -11.49
N ALA A 102 18.32 4.37 -11.59
CA ALA A 102 18.82 5.72 -11.28
C ALA A 102 19.20 5.90 -9.80
N THR A 103 18.77 5.00 -8.92
CA THR A 103 19.24 4.96 -7.52
C THR A 103 20.64 4.35 -7.37
N GLY A 104 21.20 3.78 -8.42
CA GLY A 104 22.56 3.23 -8.51
C GLY A 104 22.58 1.70 -8.43
N ALA A 105 22.57 1.08 -7.25
CA ALA A 105 22.83 -0.35 -7.10
C ALA A 105 21.56 -1.21 -6.97
N TRP A 106 20.37 -0.63 -6.96
CA TRP A 106 19.15 -1.39 -6.69
C TRP A 106 18.64 -2.16 -7.92
N LYS A 107 18.45 -3.47 -7.74
CA LYS A 107 17.80 -4.33 -8.73
C LYS A 107 16.33 -4.50 -8.37
N LEU A 108 15.43 -4.06 -9.26
CA LEU A 108 13.99 -4.26 -9.10
C LEU A 108 13.60 -5.59 -9.75
N GLU A 109 13.12 -6.52 -8.95
CA GLU A 109 12.63 -7.82 -9.37
C GLU A 109 11.10 -7.86 -9.29
N ILE A 110 10.43 -8.02 -10.42
CA ILE A 110 8.97 -8.11 -10.47
C ILE A 110 8.55 -9.57 -10.27
N VAL A 111 7.86 -9.83 -9.16
CA VAL A 111 7.33 -11.15 -8.83
C VAL A 111 6.00 -11.34 -9.56
N GLN A 112 5.97 -12.24 -10.54
CA GLN A 112 4.78 -12.57 -11.34
C GLN A 112 4.25 -13.96 -10.98
N ARG A 113 2.94 -14.17 -11.19
CA ARG A 113 2.37 -15.51 -11.21
C ARG A 113 2.82 -16.19 -12.51
N CYS A 114 3.65 -17.21 -12.40
CA CYS A 114 4.12 -17.98 -13.53
C CYS A 114 3.06 -18.95 -14.08
N ASP A 115 1.99 -19.22 -13.31
CA ASP A 115 1.01 -20.24 -13.68
C ASP A 115 -0.42 -19.79 -13.35
N LEU A 116 -1.24 -19.62 -14.39
CA LEU A 116 -2.66 -19.24 -14.25
C LEU A 116 -3.53 -20.41 -13.77
N ARG A 117 -3.00 -21.66 -13.77
CA ARG A 117 -3.77 -22.88 -13.49
C ARG A 117 -3.49 -23.50 -12.12
N ARG A 118 -2.47 -23.06 -11.40
CA ARG A 118 -2.13 -23.57 -10.08
C ARG A 118 -2.02 -22.42 -9.07
N PHE A 119 -2.50 -22.68 -7.85
CA PHE A 119 -2.22 -21.77 -6.74
C PHE A 119 -0.74 -21.87 -6.37
N VAL A 120 0.03 -20.87 -6.74
CA VAL A 120 1.44 -20.74 -6.36
C VAL A 120 1.55 -19.61 -5.35
N VAL A 121 2.06 -19.92 -4.16
CA VAL A 121 2.40 -18.89 -3.18
C VAL A 121 3.58 -18.10 -3.73
N LEU A 122 3.34 -16.84 -4.09
CA LEU A 122 4.40 -15.97 -4.58
C LEU A 122 5.39 -15.68 -3.46
N PRO A 123 6.69 -15.96 -3.68
CA PRO A 123 7.71 -15.68 -2.68
C PRO A 123 7.65 -14.22 -2.24
N LYS A 124 7.70 -13.98 -0.93
CA LYS A 124 7.80 -12.65 -0.31
C LYS A 124 6.57 -11.72 -0.43
N ARG A 125 5.56 -12.02 -1.25
CA ARG A 125 4.35 -11.20 -1.37
C ARG A 125 3.59 -11.11 -0.03
N TRP A 126 3.45 -12.23 0.65
CA TRP A 126 2.77 -12.31 1.94
C TRP A 126 3.38 -11.37 3.01
N ILE A 127 4.66 -10.99 2.85
CA ILE A 127 5.35 -10.08 3.79
C ILE A 127 4.69 -8.69 3.76
N VAL A 128 4.47 -8.14 2.57
CA VAL A 128 3.82 -6.84 2.39
C VAL A 128 2.35 -6.92 2.82
N GLU A 129 1.63 -7.99 2.45
CA GLU A 129 0.24 -8.21 2.84
C GLU A 129 0.09 -8.24 4.36
N ARG A 130 0.99 -8.94 5.06
CA ARG A 130 1.07 -8.96 6.52
C ARG A 130 1.31 -7.58 7.11
N THR A 131 2.22 -6.81 6.54
CA THR A 131 2.51 -5.44 7.00
C THR A 131 1.29 -4.54 6.82
N LEU A 132 0.62 -4.60 5.68
CA LEU A 132 -0.62 -3.87 5.46
C LEU A 132 -1.71 -4.27 6.45
N ALA A 133 -1.81 -5.55 6.81
CA ALA A 133 -2.72 -6.03 7.85
C ALA A 133 -2.37 -5.43 9.23
N TRP A 134 -1.08 -5.36 9.60
CA TRP A 134 -0.68 -4.70 10.85
C TRP A 134 -1.02 -3.21 10.88
N ILE A 135 -0.82 -2.51 9.77
CA ILE A 135 -1.19 -1.10 9.63
C ILE A 135 -2.71 -0.94 9.80
N SER A 136 -3.50 -1.76 9.14
CA SER A 136 -4.97 -1.69 9.15
C SER A 136 -5.61 -2.01 10.52
N ARG A 137 -4.91 -2.74 11.40
CA ARG A 137 -5.35 -2.96 12.79
C ARG A 137 -5.43 -1.67 13.61
N ASN A 138 -4.76 -0.62 13.16
CA ASN A 138 -4.86 0.68 13.79
C ASN A 138 -6.13 1.38 13.30
N ARG A 139 -7.11 1.59 14.17
CA ARG A 139 -8.43 2.16 13.85
C ARG A 139 -8.36 3.39 12.95
N ARG A 140 -7.39 4.27 13.20
CA ARG A 140 -7.22 5.52 12.43
C ARG A 140 -6.68 5.28 11.02
N LEU A 141 -6.02 4.15 10.78
CA LEU A 141 -5.45 3.75 9.49
C LEU A 141 -6.32 2.76 8.71
N ALA A 142 -7.40 2.24 9.33
CA ALA A 142 -8.34 1.34 8.67
C ALA A 142 -9.08 2.01 7.49
N ARG A 143 -9.27 3.34 7.56
CA ARG A 143 -9.84 4.17 6.50
C ARG A 143 -9.02 5.43 6.32
N ASP A 144 -9.28 6.19 5.24
CA ASP A 144 -8.63 7.48 4.99
C ASP A 144 -9.39 8.62 5.70
N PHE A 145 -9.06 8.85 6.97
CA PHE A 145 -9.64 9.92 7.79
C PHE A 145 -8.86 11.23 7.71
N GLU A 146 -7.61 11.19 7.28
CA GLU A 146 -6.72 12.34 7.38
C GLU A 146 -6.94 13.36 6.26
N ARG A 147 -6.65 14.61 6.56
CA ARG A 147 -6.75 15.72 5.60
C ARG A 147 -5.58 15.72 4.63
N HIS A 148 -4.40 15.38 5.11
CA HIS A 148 -3.14 15.46 4.38
C HIS A 148 -2.48 14.08 4.21
N ALA A 149 -1.88 13.84 3.06
CA ALA A 149 -1.17 12.61 2.74
C ALA A 149 0.03 12.37 3.69
N HIS A 150 0.76 13.45 4.03
CA HIS A 150 1.88 13.36 4.97
C HIS A 150 1.43 12.95 6.38
N THR A 151 0.22 13.34 6.82
CA THR A 151 -0.34 12.93 8.11
C THR A 151 -0.66 11.42 8.10
N VAL A 152 -1.21 10.90 7.00
CA VAL A 152 -1.39 9.44 6.84
C VAL A 152 -0.04 8.72 6.95
N ALA A 153 0.97 9.21 6.23
CA ALA A 153 2.32 8.62 6.27
C ALA A 153 2.93 8.66 7.68
N ALA A 154 2.71 9.76 8.44
CA ALA A 154 3.17 9.88 9.82
C ALA A 154 2.49 8.84 10.73
N PHE A 155 1.17 8.66 10.61
CA PHE A 155 0.46 7.63 11.41
C PHE A 155 0.90 6.21 11.05
N VAL A 156 1.19 5.93 9.76
CA VAL A 156 1.75 4.63 9.36
C VAL A 156 3.10 4.41 10.05
N ARG A 157 3.99 5.41 10.04
CA ARG A 157 5.29 5.32 10.74
C ARG A 157 5.11 5.07 12.24
N LEU A 158 4.24 5.83 12.91
CA LEU A 158 3.97 5.66 14.35
C LEU A 158 3.43 4.26 14.67
N ALA A 159 2.52 3.74 13.85
CA ALA A 159 1.99 2.39 14.02
C ALA A 159 3.08 1.32 13.91
N MET A 160 4.01 1.50 12.97
CA MET A 160 5.10 0.56 12.76
C MET A 160 6.22 0.72 13.80
N ILE A 161 6.52 1.93 14.26
CA ILE A 161 7.42 2.18 15.39
C ILE A 161 6.88 1.45 16.64
N ARG A 162 5.60 1.60 16.96
CA ARG A 162 4.97 0.88 18.07
C ARG A 162 5.14 -0.63 17.94
N LEU A 163 4.98 -1.19 16.74
CA LEU A 163 5.17 -2.62 16.50
C LEU A 163 6.62 -3.04 16.71
N MET A 164 7.58 -2.25 16.19
CA MET A 164 9.01 -2.51 16.34
C MET A 164 9.45 -2.48 17.79
N LEU A 165 9.02 -1.44 18.55
CA LEU A 165 9.33 -1.32 19.98
C LEU A 165 8.77 -2.51 20.78
N ARG A 166 7.55 -2.96 20.48
CA ARG A 166 6.99 -4.16 21.13
C ARG A 166 7.81 -5.42 20.85
N ARG A 167 8.35 -5.57 19.65
CA ARG A 167 9.21 -6.72 19.32
C ARG A 167 10.53 -6.64 20.04
N LEU A 168 11.16 -5.46 20.09
CA LEU A 168 12.40 -5.26 20.85
C LEU A 168 12.21 -5.55 22.33
N ALA A 169 11.10 -5.10 22.93
CA ALA A 169 10.79 -5.34 24.33
C ALA A 169 10.40 -6.81 24.64
N ALA A 170 9.97 -7.58 23.63
CA ALA A 170 9.61 -8.98 23.80
C ALA A 170 10.76 -9.96 23.49
N THR A 171 11.91 -9.45 23.04
CA THR A 171 13.12 -10.26 22.86
C THR A 171 13.81 -10.39 24.21
N PRO A 172 14.01 -11.63 24.74
CA PRO A 172 14.69 -11.86 26.03
C PRO A 172 16.17 -11.44 25.99
#